data_c2b03fb1e24c0f0f35c1fccd309743db
#
_entry.id   c2b03fb1e24c0f0f35c1fccd309743db
#
_cell.length_a   1.000
_cell.length_b   1.000
_cell.length_c   1.000
_cell.angle_alpha   90.00
_cell.angle_beta   90.00
_cell.angle_gamma   90.00
#
_symmetry.space_group_name_H-M   'P 1'
#
loop_
_entity.id
_entity.type
_entity.pdbx_description
1 polymer ?
#
loop_
_entity_poly.entity_id
_entity_poly.type
_entity_poly.pdbx_seq_one_letter_code
_entity_poly.pdbx_strand_id
1 'polypeptide(L)'
;MSNVDFDEVNKFSALASRWWDKNSEFKSLHDINPLRLEYIKENCGGSLKGKKILDIGCGGGILSESLALEGAIVTGIDMAEAGLEVAKLHLLESGLDVSYLKTPAEEFAKEHIAEFDVVTCLEMLEHVPDPSSIVDACSKLIKPNSKVFFSTINRNPKSYIFAIVGAEYILKLLPQGTHDWDKFIQPSELDEWARDSGLSLNKMIGMTYNPITKIYKLESDVSVNYISLYSN
;
A
#
# COMPACT_ATOMS: atom_id res chain seq x y z
N MET A 1 0.61 -12.44 20.03
CA MET A 1 -0.61 -11.61 19.87
C MET A 1 -0.75 -11.32 18.39
N SER A 2 -1.96 -11.19 17.86
CA SER A 2 -2.18 -10.83 16.45
C SER A 2 -1.72 -9.40 16.20
N ASN A 3 -0.97 -9.15 15.14
CA ASN A 3 -0.55 -7.80 14.71
C ASN A 3 -1.66 -7.13 13.88
N VAL A 4 -2.88 -7.09 14.45
CA VAL A 4 -4.08 -6.54 13.81
C VAL A 4 -4.72 -5.53 14.74
N ASP A 5 -4.87 -4.30 14.26
CA ASP A 5 -5.69 -3.26 14.90
C ASP A 5 -7.15 -3.43 14.43
N PHE A 6 -7.98 -4.02 15.28
CA PHE A 6 -9.38 -4.30 14.94
C PHE A 6 -10.23 -3.03 14.78
N ASP A 7 -9.85 -1.93 15.41
CA ASP A 7 -10.55 -0.66 15.23
C ASP A 7 -10.29 -0.09 13.84
N GLU A 8 -9.06 -0.19 13.34
CA GLU A 8 -8.73 0.17 11.95
C GLU A 8 -9.45 -0.75 10.95
N VAL A 9 -9.45 -2.07 11.17
CA VAL A 9 -10.18 -3.03 10.32
C VAL A 9 -11.67 -2.70 10.27
N ASN A 10 -12.30 -2.38 11.40
CA ASN A 10 -13.71 -2.01 11.46
C ASN A 10 -13.99 -0.68 10.74
N LYS A 11 -13.11 0.29 10.87
CA LYS A 11 -13.20 1.59 10.19
C LYS A 11 -13.22 1.43 8.65
N PHE A 12 -12.28 0.66 8.10
CA PHE A 12 -12.26 0.38 6.65
C PHE A 12 -13.44 -0.48 6.23
N SER A 13 -13.86 -1.46 7.03
CA SER A 13 -15.02 -2.29 6.74
C SER A 13 -16.32 -1.49 6.63
N ALA A 14 -16.50 -0.48 7.46
CA ALA A 14 -17.67 0.40 7.42
C ALA A 14 -17.77 1.23 6.12
N LEU A 15 -16.66 1.48 5.45
CA LEU A 15 -16.58 2.24 4.20
C LEU A 15 -16.50 1.36 2.96
N ALA A 16 -16.40 0.04 3.11
CA ALA A 16 -16.05 -0.89 2.04
C ALA A 16 -16.97 -0.78 0.79
N SER A 17 -18.28 -0.59 0.96
CA SER A 17 -19.24 -0.48 -0.15
C SER A 17 -18.98 0.71 -1.10
N ARG A 18 -18.15 1.67 -0.69
CA ARG A 18 -17.81 2.87 -1.47
C ARG A 18 -16.41 2.83 -2.08
N TRP A 19 -15.70 1.70 -1.97
CA TRP A 19 -14.30 1.58 -2.36
C TRP A 19 -14.06 1.95 -3.83
N TRP A 20 -14.94 1.56 -4.72
CA TRP A 20 -14.85 1.82 -6.16
C TRP A 20 -15.58 3.09 -6.63
N ASP A 21 -16.26 3.80 -5.72
CA ASP A 21 -16.82 5.12 -6.02
C ASP A 21 -15.70 6.18 -6.05
N LYS A 22 -15.34 6.63 -7.24
CA LYS A 22 -14.29 7.64 -7.48
C LYS A 22 -14.61 9.03 -6.90
N ASN A 23 -15.79 9.24 -6.32
CA ASN A 23 -16.18 10.46 -5.64
C ASN A 23 -16.30 10.28 -4.12
N SER A 24 -15.97 9.09 -3.61
CA SER A 24 -15.99 8.75 -2.19
C SER A 24 -14.70 9.19 -1.47
N GLU A 25 -14.57 8.78 -0.21
CA GLU A 25 -13.37 8.93 0.61
C GLU A 25 -12.14 8.25 -0.02
N PHE A 26 -12.34 7.26 -0.89
CA PHE A 26 -11.28 6.54 -1.60
C PHE A 26 -10.82 7.22 -2.90
N LYS A 27 -11.39 8.40 -3.22
CA LYS A 27 -10.99 9.16 -4.42
C LYS A 27 -9.49 9.35 -4.53
N SER A 28 -8.82 9.68 -3.44
CA SER A 28 -7.36 9.88 -3.42
C SER A 28 -6.60 8.62 -3.84
N LEU A 29 -7.05 7.43 -3.42
CA LEU A 29 -6.45 6.16 -3.82
C LEU A 29 -6.59 5.93 -5.33
N HIS A 30 -7.75 6.24 -5.90
CA HIS A 30 -7.95 6.16 -7.36
C HIS A 30 -7.07 7.14 -8.11
N ASP A 31 -6.92 8.37 -7.62
CA ASP A 31 -6.14 9.42 -8.27
C ASP A 31 -4.63 9.10 -8.26
N ILE A 32 -4.11 8.46 -7.19
CA ILE A 32 -2.68 8.13 -7.06
C ILE A 32 -2.31 6.77 -7.65
N ASN A 33 -3.28 5.88 -7.83
CA ASN A 33 -3.04 4.51 -8.29
C ASN A 33 -2.28 4.41 -9.63
N PRO A 34 -2.57 5.24 -10.66
CA PRO A 34 -1.81 5.23 -11.89
C PRO A 34 -0.32 5.55 -11.70
N LEU A 35 0.01 6.47 -10.78
CA LEU A 35 1.40 6.82 -10.47
C LEU A 35 2.13 5.67 -9.77
N ARG A 36 1.45 5.00 -8.84
CA ARG A 36 1.96 3.81 -8.15
C ARG A 36 2.23 2.68 -9.12
N LEU A 37 1.25 2.37 -9.96
CA LEU A 37 1.35 1.31 -10.96
C LEU A 37 2.53 1.55 -11.92
N GLU A 38 2.65 2.76 -12.48
CA GLU A 38 3.75 3.08 -13.40
C GLU A 38 5.10 3.02 -12.70
N TYR A 39 5.22 3.54 -11.47
CA TYR A 39 6.46 3.45 -10.69
C TYR A 39 6.88 1.99 -10.42
N ILE A 40 5.93 1.12 -10.05
CA ILE A 40 6.18 -0.31 -9.86
C ILE A 40 6.65 -0.93 -11.18
N LYS A 41 5.93 -0.69 -12.27
CA LYS A 41 6.22 -1.23 -13.60
C LYS A 41 7.60 -0.82 -14.12
N GLU A 42 7.93 0.47 -14.07
CA GLU A 42 9.24 1.00 -14.46
C GLU A 42 10.39 0.33 -13.68
N ASN A 43 10.23 0.21 -12.35
CA ASN A 43 11.25 -0.41 -11.52
C ASN A 43 11.27 -1.94 -11.60
N CYS A 44 10.29 -2.56 -12.25
CA CYS A 44 10.24 -4.01 -12.56
C CYS A 44 10.69 -4.35 -13.99
N GLY A 45 11.37 -3.43 -14.67
CA GLY A 45 11.89 -3.65 -16.03
C GLY A 45 10.91 -3.31 -17.14
N GLY A 46 9.90 -2.46 -16.87
CA GLY A 46 8.92 -1.95 -17.83
C GLY A 46 7.76 -2.92 -18.15
N SER A 47 7.72 -4.10 -17.54
CA SER A 47 6.63 -5.06 -17.74
C SER A 47 6.35 -5.86 -16.47
N LEU A 48 5.06 -6.07 -16.19
CA LEU A 48 4.59 -6.92 -15.09
C LEU A 48 4.07 -8.28 -15.57
N LYS A 49 4.05 -8.50 -16.88
CA LYS A 49 3.49 -9.72 -17.49
C LYS A 49 4.13 -10.99 -16.94
N GLY A 50 3.30 -11.86 -16.37
CA GLY A 50 3.70 -13.15 -15.81
C GLY A 50 4.45 -13.07 -14.48
N LYS A 51 4.68 -11.88 -13.91
CA LYS A 51 5.26 -11.75 -12.57
C LYS A 51 4.24 -12.15 -11.51
N LYS A 52 4.67 -12.94 -10.53
CA LYS A 52 3.89 -13.20 -9.33
C LYS A 52 4.01 -12.01 -8.39
N ILE A 53 2.91 -11.35 -8.10
CA ILE A 53 2.87 -10.15 -7.25
C ILE A 53 1.94 -10.40 -6.06
N LEU A 54 2.41 -10.08 -4.86
CA LEU A 54 1.60 -10.06 -3.65
C LEU A 54 1.32 -8.60 -3.27
N ASP A 55 0.04 -8.28 -3.07
CA ASP A 55 -0.42 -6.98 -2.59
C ASP A 55 -0.92 -7.12 -1.15
N ILE A 56 -0.14 -6.61 -0.18
CA ILE A 56 -0.42 -6.70 1.26
C ILE A 56 -1.18 -5.45 1.70
N GLY A 57 -2.33 -5.64 2.38
CA GLY A 57 -3.25 -4.56 2.68
C GLY A 57 -3.99 -4.11 1.41
N CYS A 58 -4.42 -5.07 0.58
CA CYS A 58 -5.01 -4.79 -0.73
C CYS A 58 -6.37 -4.09 -0.67
N GLY A 59 -7.05 -4.07 0.48
CA GLY A 59 -8.35 -3.45 0.68
C GLY A 59 -9.39 -3.93 -0.34
N GLY A 60 -10.02 -3.00 -1.04
CA GLY A 60 -10.99 -3.29 -2.11
C GLY A 60 -10.37 -3.57 -3.49
N GLY A 61 -9.05 -3.76 -3.60
CA GLY A 61 -8.40 -4.32 -4.78
C GLY A 61 -7.99 -3.34 -5.88
N ILE A 62 -8.00 -2.02 -5.64
CA ILE A 62 -7.69 -1.01 -6.67
C ILE A 62 -6.32 -1.24 -7.32
N LEU A 63 -5.26 -1.43 -6.51
CA LEU A 63 -3.92 -1.69 -7.02
C LEU A 63 -3.83 -3.12 -7.58
N SER A 64 -4.34 -4.10 -6.86
CA SER A 64 -4.31 -5.52 -7.26
C SER A 64 -4.88 -5.73 -8.66
N GLU A 65 -6.06 -5.16 -8.97
CA GLU A 65 -6.66 -5.27 -10.31
C GLU A 65 -5.84 -4.52 -11.37
N SER A 66 -5.27 -3.36 -11.02
CA SER A 66 -4.40 -2.64 -11.95
C SER A 66 -3.12 -3.41 -12.30
N LEU A 67 -2.54 -4.13 -11.33
CA LEU A 67 -1.41 -5.03 -11.56
C LEU A 67 -1.80 -6.23 -12.44
N ALA A 68 -2.99 -6.80 -12.21
CA ALA A 68 -3.52 -7.91 -13.01
C ALA A 68 -3.81 -7.46 -14.45
N LEU A 69 -4.31 -6.24 -14.66
CA LEU A 69 -4.54 -5.66 -15.99
C LEU A 69 -3.23 -5.53 -16.80
N GLU A 70 -2.09 -5.29 -16.14
CA GLU A 70 -0.75 -5.30 -16.74
C GLU A 70 -0.19 -6.73 -16.97
N GLY A 71 -1.01 -7.76 -16.73
CA GLY A 71 -0.69 -9.16 -16.97
C GLY A 71 0.10 -9.86 -15.86
N ALA A 72 0.13 -9.29 -14.64
CA ALA A 72 0.70 -9.96 -13.48
C ALA A 72 -0.24 -11.07 -12.96
N ILE A 73 0.35 -12.06 -12.27
CA ILE A 73 -0.37 -13.08 -11.49
C ILE A 73 -0.43 -12.54 -10.06
N VAL A 74 -1.61 -12.04 -9.66
CA VAL A 74 -1.76 -11.27 -8.43
C VAL A 74 -2.45 -12.05 -7.34
N THR A 75 -1.89 -11.97 -6.13
CA THR A 75 -2.53 -12.34 -4.88
C THR A 75 -2.68 -11.08 -4.03
N GLY A 76 -3.88 -10.79 -3.55
CA GLY A 76 -4.15 -9.72 -2.59
C GLY A 76 -4.49 -10.30 -1.23
N ILE A 77 -3.88 -9.79 -0.16
CA ILE A 77 -4.23 -10.17 1.21
C ILE A 77 -4.63 -8.97 2.03
N ASP A 78 -5.64 -9.15 2.87
CA ASP A 78 -6.14 -8.12 3.79
C ASP A 78 -6.82 -8.76 5.01
N MET A 79 -6.97 -8.02 6.09
CA MET A 79 -7.72 -8.45 7.28
C MET A 79 -9.17 -7.97 7.26
N ALA A 80 -9.49 -6.92 6.50
CA ALA A 80 -10.85 -6.38 6.34
C ALA A 80 -11.67 -7.21 5.34
N GLU A 81 -12.44 -8.17 5.85
CA GLU A 81 -13.26 -9.08 5.03
C GLU A 81 -14.20 -8.32 4.09
N ALA A 82 -14.84 -7.25 4.57
CA ALA A 82 -15.75 -6.44 3.74
C ALA A 82 -15.04 -5.79 2.55
N GLY A 83 -13.76 -5.39 2.69
CA GLY A 83 -12.94 -4.90 1.58
C GLY A 83 -12.70 -5.99 0.54
N LEU A 84 -12.32 -7.18 1.00
CA LEU A 84 -12.09 -8.34 0.11
C LEU A 84 -13.36 -8.79 -0.61
N GLU A 85 -14.52 -8.72 0.03
CA GLU A 85 -15.81 -9.03 -0.63
C GLU A 85 -16.10 -8.03 -1.76
N VAL A 86 -15.87 -6.73 -1.52
CA VAL A 86 -15.99 -5.71 -2.56
C VAL A 86 -14.99 -5.93 -3.69
N ALA A 87 -13.74 -6.27 -3.38
CA ALA A 87 -12.74 -6.61 -4.38
C ALA A 87 -13.17 -7.81 -5.25
N LYS A 88 -13.67 -8.88 -4.62
CA LYS A 88 -14.20 -10.06 -5.33
C LYS A 88 -15.42 -9.74 -6.20
N LEU A 89 -16.32 -8.88 -5.74
CA LEU A 89 -17.47 -8.44 -6.53
C LEU A 89 -17.03 -7.64 -7.76
N HIS A 90 -16.05 -6.73 -7.61
CA HIS A 90 -15.55 -5.95 -8.73
C HIS A 90 -14.81 -6.81 -9.76
N LEU A 91 -14.15 -7.90 -9.34
CA LEU A 91 -13.56 -8.87 -10.28
C LEU A 91 -14.60 -9.49 -11.23
N LEU A 92 -15.84 -9.69 -10.77
CA LEU A 92 -16.91 -10.21 -11.64
C LEU A 92 -17.27 -9.21 -12.74
N GLU A 93 -17.12 -7.91 -12.49
CA GLU A 93 -17.37 -6.85 -13.46
C GLU A 93 -16.18 -6.65 -14.39
N SER A 94 -14.95 -6.65 -13.85
CA SER A 94 -13.71 -6.42 -14.61
C SER A 94 -13.28 -7.62 -15.45
N GLY A 95 -13.68 -8.84 -15.06
CA GLY A 95 -13.27 -10.08 -15.72
C GLY A 95 -11.80 -10.43 -15.53
N LEU A 96 -11.11 -9.79 -14.58
CA LEU A 96 -9.73 -10.06 -14.22
C LEU A 96 -9.62 -11.27 -13.28
N ASP A 97 -8.42 -11.81 -13.14
CA ASP A 97 -8.12 -12.91 -12.22
C ASP A 97 -7.15 -12.44 -11.14
N VAL A 98 -7.64 -12.34 -9.91
CA VAL A 98 -6.86 -12.01 -8.71
C VAL A 98 -7.30 -12.92 -7.57
N SER A 99 -6.36 -13.52 -6.87
CA SER A 99 -6.64 -14.32 -5.68
C SER A 99 -6.71 -13.44 -4.44
N TYR A 100 -7.89 -13.26 -3.84
CA TYR A 100 -8.08 -12.49 -2.61
C TYR A 100 -8.26 -13.38 -1.39
N LEU A 101 -7.39 -13.20 -0.38
CA LEU A 101 -7.34 -14.02 0.83
C LEU A 101 -7.40 -13.15 2.10
N LYS A 102 -8.18 -13.59 3.10
CA LYS A 102 -8.19 -13.00 4.43
C LYS A 102 -7.14 -13.68 5.30
N THR A 103 -5.99 -13.06 5.45
CA THR A 103 -4.90 -13.59 6.26
C THR A 103 -3.93 -12.47 6.66
N PRO A 104 -3.34 -12.51 7.87
CA PRO A 104 -2.24 -11.62 8.23
C PRO A 104 -0.99 -11.93 7.40
N ALA A 105 -0.19 -10.91 7.09
CA ALA A 105 1.02 -11.07 6.28
C ALA A 105 2.04 -12.04 6.92
N GLU A 106 2.18 -12.00 8.24
CA GLU A 106 3.11 -12.84 8.98
C GLU A 106 2.72 -14.34 8.95
N GLU A 107 1.42 -14.64 8.96
CA GLU A 107 0.95 -16.02 8.82
C GLU A 107 1.11 -16.49 7.38
N PHE A 108 0.76 -15.65 6.42
CA PHE A 108 0.92 -15.95 5.00
C PHE A 108 2.39 -16.22 4.64
N ALA A 109 3.32 -15.45 5.22
CA ALA A 109 4.75 -15.62 4.98
C ALA A 109 5.33 -16.97 5.46
N LYS A 110 4.68 -17.66 6.41
CA LYS A 110 5.14 -18.97 6.88
C LYS A 110 4.99 -20.07 5.81
N GLU A 111 3.99 -19.92 4.94
CA GLU A 111 3.65 -20.92 3.93
C GLU A 111 4.13 -20.56 2.51
N HIS A 112 4.50 -19.29 2.27
CA HIS A 112 4.81 -18.75 0.95
C HIS A 112 6.23 -18.14 0.85
N ILE A 113 7.22 -18.79 1.46
CA ILE A 113 8.62 -18.31 1.49
C ILE A 113 9.19 -18.23 0.07
N ALA A 114 9.77 -17.07 -0.29
CA ALA A 114 10.45 -16.84 -1.56
C ALA A 114 9.58 -17.18 -2.80
N GLU A 115 8.30 -16.83 -2.75
CA GLU A 115 7.37 -17.17 -3.82
C GLU A 115 7.13 -16.03 -4.81
N PHE A 116 7.26 -14.76 -4.41
CA PHE A 116 6.85 -13.61 -5.20
C PHE A 116 8.01 -12.89 -5.88
N ASP A 117 7.78 -12.42 -7.10
CA ASP A 117 8.72 -11.58 -7.86
C ASP A 117 8.64 -10.11 -7.39
N VAL A 118 7.48 -9.72 -6.84
CA VAL A 118 7.24 -8.39 -6.28
C VAL A 118 6.28 -8.50 -5.11
N VAL A 119 6.54 -7.74 -4.05
CA VAL A 119 5.59 -7.51 -2.95
C VAL A 119 5.30 -6.02 -2.88
N THR A 120 4.04 -5.65 -2.79
CA THR A 120 3.56 -4.29 -2.50
C THR A 120 2.89 -4.25 -1.13
N CYS A 121 3.21 -3.23 -0.34
CA CYS A 121 2.59 -2.92 0.94
C CYS A 121 2.47 -1.41 1.03
N LEU A 122 1.36 -0.87 0.50
CA LEU A 122 1.18 0.56 0.26
C LEU A 122 0.06 1.12 1.14
N GLU A 123 0.37 2.17 1.93
CA GLU A 123 -0.57 2.81 2.87
C GLU A 123 -1.19 1.80 3.87
N MET A 124 -0.37 0.92 4.42
CA MET A 124 -0.83 -0.13 5.32
C MET A 124 -0.03 -0.16 6.63
N LEU A 125 1.26 0.17 6.59
CA LEU A 125 2.16 0.06 7.75
C LEU A 125 1.72 0.93 8.92
N GLU A 126 1.14 2.10 8.66
CA GLU A 126 0.59 3.03 9.66
C GLU A 126 -0.69 2.53 10.36
N HIS A 127 -1.28 1.44 9.88
CA HIS A 127 -2.52 0.87 10.40
C HIS A 127 -2.33 -0.40 11.23
N VAL A 128 -1.10 -0.81 11.48
CA VAL A 128 -0.79 -2.00 12.28
C VAL A 128 -0.03 -1.65 13.56
N PRO A 129 -0.20 -2.45 14.64
CA PRO A 129 0.52 -2.22 15.90
C PRO A 129 2.05 -2.35 15.79
N ASP A 130 2.54 -3.26 14.95
CA ASP A 130 3.97 -3.51 14.74
C ASP A 130 4.30 -3.55 13.24
N PRO A 131 4.65 -2.39 12.63
CA PRO A 131 5.05 -2.33 11.23
C PRO A 131 6.31 -3.14 10.91
N SER A 132 7.21 -3.30 11.86
CA SER A 132 8.49 -4.01 11.64
C SER A 132 8.26 -5.49 11.31
N SER A 133 7.26 -6.12 11.92
CA SER A 133 6.90 -7.52 11.65
C SER A 133 6.32 -7.70 10.23
N ILE A 134 5.62 -6.70 9.69
CA ILE A 134 5.14 -6.70 8.30
C ILE A 134 6.31 -6.59 7.34
N VAL A 135 7.29 -5.72 7.63
CA VAL A 135 8.51 -5.57 6.82
C VAL A 135 9.30 -6.90 6.78
N ASP A 136 9.45 -7.56 7.93
CA ASP A 136 10.07 -8.89 8.01
C ASP A 136 9.29 -9.94 7.22
N ALA A 137 7.97 -9.95 7.30
CA ALA A 137 7.13 -10.84 6.49
C ALA A 137 7.33 -10.59 4.98
N CYS A 138 7.35 -9.32 4.54
CA CYS A 138 7.61 -8.96 3.14
C CYS A 138 8.98 -9.50 2.65
N SER A 139 10.02 -9.41 3.49
CA SER A 139 11.36 -9.89 3.13
C SER A 139 11.40 -11.41 2.89
N LYS A 140 10.62 -12.18 3.65
CA LYS A 140 10.52 -13.63 3.53
C LYS A 140 9.72 -14.07 2.31
N LEU A 141 8.76 -13.26 1.87
CA LEU A 141 7.86 -13.56 0.77
C LEU A 141 8.51 -13.40 -0.62
N ILE A 142 9.50 -12.51 -0.76
CA ILE A 142 10.14 -12.25 -2.05
C ILE A 142 11.19 -13.30 -2.40
N LYS A 143 11.28 -13.64 -3.69
CA LYS A 143 12.38 -14.45 -4.23
C LYS A 143 13.72 -13.71 -4.11
N PRO A 144 14.86 -14.41 -4.19
CA PRO A 144 16.16 -13.76 -4.29
C PRO A 144 16.22 -12.76 -5.45
N ASN A 145 16.81 -11.58 -5.20
CA ASN A 145 16.89 -10.45 -6.13
C ASN A 145 15.54 -9.88 -6.58
N SER A 146 14.50 -10.11 -5.80
CA SER A 146 13.16 -9.59 -6.03
C SER A 146 12.92 -8.27 -5.29
N LYS A 147 11.73 -7.69 -5.41
CA LYS A 147 11.47 -6.30 -5.01
C LYS A 147 10.32 -6.18 -4.04
N VAL A 148 10.49 -5.30 -3.06
CA VAL A 148 9.41 -4.86 -2.18
C VAL A 148 9.21 -3.35 -2.34
N PHE A 149 7.96 -2.96 -2.47
CA PHE A 149 7.54 -1.56 -2.48
C PHE A 149 6.74 -1.28 -1.21
N PHE A 150 7.18 -0.29 -0.45
CA PHE A 150 6.41 0.26 0.67
C PHE A 150 5.99 1.69 0.36
N SER A 151 4.81 2.12 0.81
CA SER A 151 4.47 3.54 0.90
C SER A 151 3.77 3.82 2.21
N THR A 152 4.01 5.01 2.74
CA THR A 152 3.38 5.51 3.96
C THR A 152 3.60 7.03 4.08
N ILE A 153 3.04 7.63 5.14
CA ILE A 153 3.18 9.05 5.44
C ILE A 153 4.38 9.25 6.37
N ASN A 154 5.24 10.22 6.03
CA ASN A 154 6.41 10.56 6.82
C ASN A 154 6.03 11.28 8.13
N ARG A 155 6.60 10.91 9.26
CA ARG A 155 6.37 11.55 10.56
C ARG A 155 7.25 12.78 10.74
N ASN A 156 6.72 13.96 10.38
CA ASN A 156 7.37 15.26 10.61
C ASN A 156 6.33 16.40 10.65
N PRO A 157 6.70 17.63 11.08
CA PRO A 157 5.76 18.75 11.16
C PRO A 157 5.11 19.14 9.83
N LYS A 158 5.81 18.97 8.71
CA LYS A 158 5.26 19.29 7.39
C LYS A 158 4.14 18.30 7.02
N SER A 159 4.34 17.01 7.22
CA SER A 159 3.31 16.00 6.96
C SER A 159 2.09 16.18 7.87
N TYR A 160 2.28 16.57 9.13
CA TYR A 160 1.17 16.91 10.02
C TYR A 160 0.29 18.02 9.42
N ILE A 161 0.90 19.09 8.94
CA ILE A 161 0.17 20.20 8.34
C ILE A 161 -0.53 19.79 7.03
N PHE A 162 0.12 19.05 6.17
CA PHE A 162 -0.42 18.72 4.86
C PHE A 162 -1.37 17.52 4.87
N ALA A 163 -1.02 16.43 5.57
CA ALA A 163 -1.82 15.22 5.59
C ALA A 163 -3.02 15.32 6.55
N ILE A 164 -2.84 15.91 7.73
CA ILE A 164 -3.92 16.03 8.72
C ILE A 164 -4.66 17.35 8.53
N VAL A 165 -4.00 18.49 8.77
CA VAL A 165 -4.68 19.79 8.73
C VAL A 165 -5.17 20.12 7.31
N GLY A 166 -4.32 19.87 6.30
CA GLY A 166 -4.63 20.17 4.90
C GLY A 166 -5.69 19.22 4.33
N ALA A 167 -5.43 17.92 4.34
CA ALA A 167 -6.30 16.95 3.68
C ALA A 167 -7.62 16.70 4.44
N GLU A 168 -7.59 16.62 5.77
CA GLU A 168 -8.78 16.28 6.55
C GLU A 168 -9.64 17.51 6.91
N TYR A 169 -9.02 18.62 7.32
CA TYR A 169 -9.77 19.77 7.85
C TYR A 169 -10.03 20.87 6.81
N ILE A 170 -9.06 21.20 5.95
CA ILE A 170 -9.17 22.31 5.01
C ILE A 170 -9.75 21.84 3.68
N LEU A 171 -9.12 20.85 3.02
CA LEU A 171 -9.53 20.39 1.70
C LEU A 171 -10.63 19.32 1.75
N LYS A 172 -10.84 18.71 2.91
CA LYS A 172 -11.82 17.63 3.14
C LYS A 172 -11.70 16.50 2.11
N LEU A 173 -10.48 16.18 1.73
CA LEU A 173 -10.16 15.07 0.82
C LEU A 173 -10.35 13.72 1.50
N LEU A 174 -10.21 13.69 2.83
CA LEU A 174 -10.33 12.52 3.69
C LEU A 174 -11.21 12.86 4.90
N PRO A 175 -11.90 11.87 5.50
CA PRO A 175 -12.62 12.03 6.75
C PRO A 175 -11.69 12.49 7.89
N GLN A 176 -12.22 13.26 8.83
CA GLN A 176 -11.47 13.67 10.01
C GLN A 176 -11.13 12.46 10.87
N GLY A 177 -9.87 12.39 11.36
CA GLY A 177 -9.38 11.27 12.16
C GLY A 177 -9.01 10.04 11.30
N THR A 178 -8.82 10.22 10.00
CA THR A 178 -8.27 9.17 9.12
C THR A 178 -6.83 8.83 9.52
N HIS A 179 -6.05 9.83 9.92
CA HIS A 179 -4.65 9.66 10.26
C HIS A 179 -4.36 9.99 11.72
N ASP A 180 -3.54 9.15 12.33
CA ASP A 180 -2.91 9.36 13.63
C ASP A 180 -1.43 9.67 13.39
N TRP A 181 -1.01 10.89 13.75
CA TRP A 181 0.37 11.33 13.51
C TRP A 181 1.42 10.44 14.19
N ASP A 182 1.10 9.88 15.35
CA ASP A 182 2.02 9.01 16.09
C ASP A 182 2.27 7.68 15.35
N LYS A 183 1.37 7.30 14.45
CA LYS A 183 1.49 6.11 13.60
C LYS A 183 2.22 6.36 12.28
N PHE A 184 2.56 7.62 11.95
CA PHE A 184 3.35 7.93 10.76
C PHE A 184 4.78 7.41 10.92
N ILE A 185 5.41 7.04 9.80
CA ILE A 185 6.69 6.32 9.80
C ILE A 185 7.75 7.17 9.10
N GLN A 186 8.85 7.45 9.82
CA GLN A 186 9.98 8.14 9.21
C GLN A 186 10.70 7.21 8.22
N PRO A 187 11.25 7.74 7.11
CA PRO A 187 12.06 6.94 6.18
C PRO A 187 13.21 6.19 6.86
N SER A 188 13.80 6.76 7.91
CA SER A 188 14.89 6.14 8.67
C SER A 188 14.42 4.93 9.50
N GLU A 189 13.22 4.97 10.05
CA GLU A 189 12.64 3.85 10.82
C GLU A 189 12.32 2.68 9.88
N LEU A 190 11.67 2.97 8.75
CA LEU A 190 11.40 1.94 7.74
C LEU A 190 12.69 1.32 7.19
N ASP A 191 13.73 2.14 6.94
CA ASP A 191 15.01 1.65 6.46
C ASP A 191 15.73 0.78 7.51
N GLU A 192 15.62 1.12 8.80
CA GLU A 192 16.17 0.31 9.90
C GLU A 192 15.48 -1.07 9.92
N TRP A 193 14.15 -1.14 9.94
CA TRP A 193 13.41 -2.40 9.91
C TRP A 193 13.69 -3.23 8.66
N ALA A 194 13.82 -2.57 7.51
CA ALA A 194 14.15 -3.24 6.24
C ALA A 194 15.54 -3.87 6.29
N ARG A 195 16.56 -3.15 6.78
CA ARG A 195 17.92 -3.68 6.92
C ARG A 195 18.00 -4.83 7.93
N ASP A 196 17.29 -4.72 9.04
CA ASP A 196 17.21 -5.80 10.04
C ASP A 196 16.56 -7.07 9.47
N SER A 197 15.70 -6.90 8.47
CA SER A 197 15.05 -7.99 7.73
C SER A 197 15.84 -8.44 6.48
N GLY A 198 17.06 -7.94 6.28
CA GLY A 198 17.94 -8.32 5.15
C GLY A 198 17.60 -7.64 3.82
N LEU A 199 16.80 -6.57 3.84
CA LEU A 199 16.47 -5.77 2.67
C LEU A 199 17.42 -4.57 2.53
N SER A 200 17.70 -4.17 1.30
CA SER A 200 18.53 -3.01 0.95
C SER A 200 17.72 -1.98 0.18
N LEU A 201 17.79 -0.72 0.59
CA LEU A 201 17.12 0.38 -0.09
C LEU A 201 17.74 0.63 -1.47
N ASN A 202 16.94 0.57 -2.51
CA ASN A 202 17.35 0.87 -3.88
C ASN A 202 16.97 2.28 -4.31
N LYS A 203 15.72 2.69 -4.00
CA LYS A 203 15.17 4.00 -4.38
C LYS A 203 14.14 4.47 -3.37
N MET A 204 14.00 5.79 -3.26
CA MET A 204 12.89 6.42 -2.55
C MET A 204 12.42 7.64 -3.34
N ILE A 205 11.10 7.83 -3.43
CA ILE A 205 10.47 8.94 -4.14
C ILE A 205 9.29 9.45 -3.32
N GLY A 206 9.08 10.76 -3.32
CA GLY A 206 7.93 11.36 -2.66
C GLY A 206 6.72 11.43 -3.58
N MET A 207 5.55 11.52 -2.97
CA MET A 207 4.31 11.80 -3.66
C MET A 207 3.76 13.13 -3.14
N THR A 208 3.54 14.09 -4.03
CA THR A 208 3.04 15.41 -3.70
C THR A 208 1.70 15.69 -4.36
N TYR A 209 0.90 16.53 -3.73
CA TYR A 209 -0.38 16.99 -4.24
C TYR A 209 -0.40 18.50 -4.37
N ASN A 210 -0.77 19.00 -5.53
CA ASN A 210 -0.98 20.43 -5.75
C ASN A 210 -2.47 20.76 -5.60
N PRO A 211 -2.89 21.50 -4.55
CA PRO A 211 -4.31 21.77 -4.29
C PRO A 211 -4.96 22.69 -5.31
N ILE A 212 -4.18 23.48 -6.07
CA ILE A 212 -4.69 24.39 -7.09
C ILE A 212 -5.02 23.63 -8.37
N THR A 213 -4.08 22.81 -8.84
CA THR A 213 -4.26 22.00 -10.06
C THR A 213 -4.95 20.67 -9.81
N LYS A 214 -5.06 20.24 -8.55
CA LYS A 214 -5.59 18.94 -8.11
C LYS A 214 -4.84 17.75 -8.72
N ILE A 215 -3.53 17.91 -8.93
CA ILE A 215 -2.68 16.88 -9.57
C ILE A 215 -1.71 16.33 -8.53
N TYR A 216 -1.64 15.00 -8.47
CA TYR A 216 -0.57 14.26 -7.79
C TYR A 216 0.63 14.08 -8.70
N LYS A 217 1.84 14.07 -8.12
CA LYS A 217 3.09 13.82 -8.83
C LYS A 217 4.07 13.03 -7.96
N LEU A 218 4.92 12.22 -8.62
CA LEU A 218 6.09 11.65 -8.00
C LEU A 218 7.27 12.59 -8.20
N GLU A 219 7.97 12.91 -7.09
CA GLU A 219 9.14 13.81 -7.11
C GLU A 219 10.09 13.48 -5.95
N SER A 220 11.24 14.15 -5.87
CA SER A 220 12.26 13.85 -4.87
C SER A 220 11.92 14.27 -3.44
N ASP A 221 10.89 15.09 -3.21
CA ASP A 221 10.45 15.53 -1.89
C ASP A 221 9.67 14.43 -1.14
N VAL A 222 10.34 13.70 -0.27
CA VAL A 222 9.79 12.63 0.57
C VAL A 222 9.21 13.12 1.90
N SER A 223 9.03 14.43 2.06
CA SER A 223 8.67 15.00 3.35
C SER A 223 7.23 14.81 3.78
N VAL A 224 6.29 14.43 2.91
CA VAL A 224 4.89 14.18 3.26
C VAL A 224 4.54 12.71 3.11
N ASN A 225 4.45 12.22 1.89
CA ASN A 225 4.23 10.81 1.58
C ASN A 225 5.40 10.31 0.73
N TYR A 226 5.78 9.06 0.87
CA TYR A 226 6.87 8.48 0.10
C TYR A 226 6.59 7.03 -0.30
N ILE A 227 7.21 6.64 -1.42
CA ILE A 227 7.29 5.26 -1.88
C ILE A 227 8.77 4.87 -1.83
N SER A 228 9.07 3.76 -1.18
CA SER A 228 10.41 3.18 -1.11
C SER A 228 10.44 1.82 -1.80
N LEU A 229 11.53 1.56 -2.50
CA LEU A 229 11.82 0.31 -3.18
C LEU A 229 13.02 -0.35 -2.52
N TYR A 230 12.83 -1.58 -2.09
CA TYR A 230 13.85 -2.44 -1.52
C TYR A 230 14.05 -3.72 -2.34
N SER A 231 15.21 -4.36 -2.15
CA SER A 231 15.51 -5.72 -2.62
C SER A 231 16.36 -6.47 -1.60
N ASN A 232 16.32 -7.79 -1.64
CA ASN A 232 17.19 -8.68 -0.85
C ASN A 232 18.44 -9.07 -1.62
#